data_f31f2971c44d8f85f63b5d000aff6fec
#
_entry.id   f31f2971c44d8f85f63b5d000aff6fec
#
_cell.length_a   1.000
_cell.length_b   1.000
_cell.length_c   1.000
_cell.angle_alpha   90.00
_cell.angle_beta   90.00
_cell.angle_gamma   90.00
#
_symmetry.space_group_name_H-M   'P 1'
#
loop_
_entity.id
_entity.type
_entity.pdbx_description
1 polymer ?
#
loop_
_entity_poly.entity_id
_entity_poly.type
_entity_poly.pdbx_seq_one_letter_code
_entity_poly.pdbx_strand_id
1 'polypeptide(L)'
;MASLQVRELSVGYGPVRALRAVSLDVPAGAVVVVLGGNGAGKTTLLRAVSRTLAFHRGAVTGGSVTFDGMPLDGLAPARAVAAGVVQVPEGRQVFARMSVADNLRAGALGARAGSRADTARSLARVHELFPVLAKRSRQRAGLLSGGEQQMLALGRALMARPRLLLLDEPSLGLAPKMAATIAATITEINASGTSVLLVEQNAALALRLASHAYVLEVGEVTLSGPAAELASSDEVRRRYLGITDEGAVETPPASGTLRRWSA
;
A
#
# COMPACT_ATOMS: atom_id res chain seq x y z
N MET A 1 -22.23 -0.21 -3.89
CA MET A 1 -21.10 -1.10 -4.20
C MET A 1 -19.88 -0.60 -3.41
N ALA A 2 -19.70 -1.04 -2.17
CA ALA A 2 -18.46 -0.79 -1.45
C ALA A 2 -17.57 -2.00 -1.67
N SER A 3 -16.32 -1.81 -2.04
CA SER A 3 -15.43 -2.92 -2.25
C SER A 3 -14.91 -3.47 -0.93
N LEU A 4 -14.49 -2.59 0.01
CA LEU A 4 -13.95 -3.00 1.30
C LEU A 4 -14.61 -2.19 2.41
N GLN A 5 -14.99 -2.88 3.48
CA GLN A 5 -15.44 -2.28 4.73
C GLN A 5 -14.65 -2.88 5.88
N VAL A 6 -14.07 -2.03 6.69
CA VAL A 6 -13.41 -2.38 7.96
C VAL A 6 -14.20 -1.73 9.08
N ARG A 7 -14.59 -2.49 10.09
CA ARG A 7 -15.42 -2.03 11.22
C ARG A 7 -14.77 -2.42 12.53
N GLU A 8 -14.40 -1.40 13.30
CA GLU A 8 -13.85 -1.52 14.65
C GLU A 8 -12.69 -2.54 14.76
N LEU A 9 -11.89 -2.66 13.71
CA LEU A 9 -10.84 -3.65 13.60
C LEU A 9 -9.78 -3.44 14.67
N SER A 10 -9.58 -4.45 15.50
CA SER A 10 -8.52 -4.49 16.51
C SER A 10 -7.59 -5.66 16.22
N VAL A 11 -6.28 -5.40 16.27
CA VAL A 11 -5.25 -6.40 15.95
C VAL A 11 -4.14 -6.36 16.99
N GLY A 12 -3.69 -7.54 17.43
CA GLY A 12 -2.59 -7.69 18.36
C GLY A 12 -1.48 -8.60 17.85
N TYR A 13 -0.25 -8.35 18.37
CA TYR A 13 0.93 -9.19 18.25
C TYR A 13 1.39 -9.53 19.67
N GLY A 14 0.93 -10.66 20.22
CA GLY A 14 1.11 -10.95 21.63
C GLY A 14 0.52 -9.83 22.52
N PRO A 15 1.29 -9.18 23.41
CA PRO A 15 0.80 -8.12 24.28
C PRO A 15 0.62 -6.77 23.57
N VAL A 16 1.16 -6.61 22.36
CA VAL A 16 1.15 -5.34 21.64
C VAL A 16 -0.16 -5.19 20.84
N ARG A 17 -0.95 -4.17 21.15
CA ARG A 17 -2.12 -3.79 20.35
C ARG A 17 -1.67 -2.86 19.23
N ALA A 18 -1.64 -3.38 18.00
CA ALA A 18 -1.17 -2.65 16.83
C ALA A 18 -2.29 -1.88 16.12
N LEU A 19 -3.56 -2.33 16.23
CA LEU A 19 -4.74 -1.59 15.79
C LEU A 19 -5.79 -1.61 16.90
N ARG A 20 -6.56 -0.51 17.03
CA ARG A 20 -7.56 -0.27 18.07
C ARG A 20 -8.81 0.31 17.42
N ALA A 21 -9.84 -0.54 17.25
CA ALA A 21 -11.14 -0.17 16.72
C ALA A 21 -11.12 0.64 15.41
N VAL A 22 -10.18 0.31 14.49
CA VAL A 22 -10.03 1.00 13.21
C VAL A 22 -11.22 0.73 12.32
N SER A 23 -11.85 1.80 11.80
CA SER A 23 -12.94 1.73 10.83
C SER A 23 -12.59 2.55 9.58
N LEU A 24 -12.78 1.95 8.40
CA LEU A 24 -12.61 2.62 7.11
C LEU A 24 -13.41 1.93 6.00
N ASP A 25 -13.64 2.67 4.92
CA ASP A 25 -14.31 2.20 3.71
C ASP A 25 -13.45 2.47 2.48
N VAL A 26 -13.43 1.50 1.55
CA VAL A 26 -12.90 1.68 0.20
C VAL A 26 -14.01 1.43 -0.79
N PRO A 27 -14.64 2.48 -1.34
CA PRO A 27 -15.68 2.33 -2.37
C PRO A 27 -15.14 1.65 -3.63
N ALA A 28 -16.05 1.02 -4.39
CA ALA A 28 -15.68 0.41 -5.67
C ALA A 28 -15.11 1.45 -6.63
N GLY A 29 -13.96 1.15 -7.23
CA GLY A 29 -13.26 2.04 -8.17
C GLY A 29 -12.62 3.26 -7.52
N ALA A 30 -12.59 3.37 -6.19
CA ALA A 30 -11.92 4.46 -5.50
C ALA A 30 -10.44 4.14 -5.22
N VAL A 31 -9.64 5.19 -5.11
CA VAL A 31 -8.33 5.16 -4.44
C VAL A 31 -8.51 5.77 -3.06
N VAL A 32 -8.24 4.99 -2.03
CA VAL A 32 -8.26 5.44 -0.63
C VAL A 32 -6.86 5.29 -0.06
N VAL A 33 -6.42 6.31 0.68
CA VAL A 33 -5.10 6.29 1.30
C VAL A 33 -5.20 6.26 2.82
N VAL A 34 -4.29 5.52 3.45
CA VAL A 34 -4.04 5.59 4.89
C VAL A 34 -2.65 6.16 5.10
N LEU A 35 -2.61 7.37 5.63
CA LEU A 35 -1.40 8.08 6.03
C LEU A 35 -1.01 7.73 7.47
N GLY A 36 0.25 7.85 7.78
CA GLY A 36 0.75 7.66 9.15
C GLY A 36 2.25 7.45 9.19
N GLY A 37 2.85 7.74 10.33
CA GLY A 37 4.27 7.50 10.56
C GLY A 37 4.63 6.01 10.66
N ASN A 38 5.93 5.73 10.85
CA ASN A 38 6.40 4.38 11.11
C ASN A 38 5.82 3.88 12.44
N GLY A 39 5.37 2.62 12.46
CA GLY A 39 4.73 2.04 13.64
C GLY A 39 3.27 2.42 13.86
N ALA A 40 2.66 3.27 13.01
CA ALA A 40 1.26 3.67 13.16
C ALA A 40 0.25 2.52 13.01
N GLY A 41 0.65 1.38 12.40
CA GLY A 41 -0.24 0.22 12.20
C GLY A 41 -0.63 -0.02 10.72
N LYS A 42 -0.13 0.78 9.77
CA LYS A 42 -0.47 0.74 8.34
C LYS A 42 -0.31 -0.65 7.71
N THR A 43 0.88 -1.24 7.81
CA THR A 43 1.15 -2.60 7.31
C THR A 43 0.30 -3.65 8.03
N THR A 44 0.01 -3.45 9.32
CA THR A 44 -0.86 -4.34 10.10
C THR A 44 -2.28 -4.33 9.54
N LEU A 45 -2.81 -3.16 9.19
CA LEU A 45 -4.12 -3.02 8.53
C LEU A 45 -4.15 -3.82 7.21
N LEU A 46 -3.16 -3.64 6.34
CA LEU A 46 -3.08 -4.39 5.08
C LEU A 46 -2.96 -5.90 5.29
N ARG A 47 -2.18 -6.34 6.29
CA ARG A 47 -2.07 -7.76 6.67
C ARG A 47 -3.40 -8.34 7.18
N ALA A 48 -4.20 -7.55 7.90
CA ALA A 48 -5.52 -7.97 8.34
C ALA A 48 -6.46 -8.19 7.15
N VAL A 49 -6.51 -7.21 6.23
CA VAL A 49 -7.34 -7.27 5.03
C VAL A 49 -6.90 -8.39 4.08
N SER A 50 -5.59 -8.58 3.85
CA SER A 50 -5.04 -9.66 3.00
C SER A 50 -5.01 -11.03 3.68
N ARG A 51 -5.41 -11.11 4.97
CA ARG A 51 -5.41 -12.34 5.78
C ARG A 51 -4.02 -12.93 6.06
N THR A 52 -2.97 -12.11 5.98
CA THR A 52 -1.58 -12.58 6.17
C THR A 52 -1.05 -12.38 7.59
N LEU A 53 -1.86 -11.87 8.53
CA LEU A 53 -1.48 -11.63 9.93
C LEU A 53 -0.82 -12.84 10.60
N ALA A 54 -1.38 -14.04 10.42
CA ALA A 54 -0.90 -15.27 11.05
C ALA A 54 0.54 -15.60 10.67
N PHE A 55 1.00 -15.25 9.46
CA PHE A 55 2.40 -15.44 9.05
C PHE A 55 3.37 -14.56 9.84
N HIS A 56 2.85 -13.53 10.51
CA HIS A 56 3.59 -12.58 11.32
C HIS A 56 3.26 -12.69 12.82
N ARG A 57 2.61 -13.80 13.26
CA ARG A 57 2.16 -14.03 14.63
C ARG A 57 1.18 -12.97 15.15
N GLY A 58 0.43 -12.32 14.25
CA GLY A 58 -0.64 -11.38 14.58
C GLY A 58 -2.01 -12.05 14.54
N ALA A 59 -2.95 -11.51 15.28
CA ALA A 59 -4.34 -11.97 15.31
C ALA A 59 -5.31 -10.77 15.35
N VAL A 60 -6.48 -10.93 14.70
CA VAL A 60 -7.62 -10.05 14.89
C VAL A 60 -8.21 -10.34 16.27
N THR A 61 -8.34 -9.31 17.11
CA THR A 61 -8.86 -9.40 18.47
C THR A 61 -10.25 -8.78 18.62
N GLY A 62 -10.76 -8.11 17.59
CA GLY A 62 -12.09 -7.51 17.53
C GLY A 62 -12.39 -6.89 16.18
N GLY A 63 -13.65 -6.60 15.93
CA GLY A 63 -14.12 -6.00 14.69
C GLY A 63 -14.27 -7.00 13.54
N SER A 64 -14.45 -6.48 12.32
CA SER A 64 -14.67 -7.30 11.13
C SER A 64 -14.12 -6.63 9.87
N VAL A 65 -13.84 -7.46 8.85
CA VAL A 65 -13.45 -7.02 7.51
C VAL A 65 -14.34 -7.70 6.50
N THR A 66 -15.02 -6.92 5.66
CA THR A 66 -15.85 -7.45 4.56
C THR A 66 -15.40 -6.89 3.21
N PHE A 67 -15.47 -7.70 2.19
CA PHE A 67 -15.18 -7.31 0.80
C PHE A 67 -16.36 -7.70 -0.09
N ASP A 68 -17.00 -6.71 -0.73
CA ASP A 68 -18.27 -6.84 -1.46
C ASP A 68 -19.37 -7.59 -0.68
N GLY A 69 -19.49 -7.27 0.60
CA GLY A 69 -20.46 -7.92 1.51
C GLY A 69 -20.04 -9.31 1.99
N MET A 70 -18.94 -9.88 1.48
CA MET A 70 -18.42 -11.17 1.93
C MET A 70 -17.45 -10.96 3.09
N PRO A 71 -17.66 -11.62 4.25
CA PRO A 71 -16.68 -11.59 5.33
C PRO A 71 -15.34 -12.19 4.88
N LEU A 72 -14.24 -11.46 5.15
CA LEU A 72 -12.90 -11.99 4.95
C LEU A 72 -12.39 -12.73 6.20
N ASP A 73 -13.09 -12.58 7.33
CA ASP A 73 -12.70 -13.19 8.60
C ASP A 73 -12.69 -14.71 8.51
N GLY A 74 -11.63 -15.32 9.04
CA GLY A 74 -11.45 -16.78 8.97
C GLY A 74 -11.00 -17.32 7.62
N LEU A 75 -10.94 -16.50 6.55
CA LEU A 75 -10.45 -16.99 5.26
C LEU A 75 -8.93 -17.23 5.27
N ALA A 76 -8.50 -18.26 4.53
CA ALA A 76 -7.09 -18.42 4.18
C ALA A 76 -6.67 -17.33 3.18
N PRO A 77 -5.39 -16.86 3.19
CA PRO A 77 -4.89 -15.84 2.27
C PRO A 77 -5.16 -16.13 0.79
N ALA A 78 -5.02 -17.38 0.36
CA ALA A 78 -5.31 -17.79 -1.01
C ALA A 78 -6.79 -17.56 -1.41
N ARG A 79 -7.73 -17.65 -0.45
CA ARG A 79 -9.15 -17.37 -0.68
C ARG A 79 -9.42 -15.88 -0.82
N ALA A 80 -8.72 -15.03 -0.04
CA ALA A 80 -8.78 -13.57 -0.20
C ALA A 80 -8.28 -13.16 -1.59
N VAL A 81 -7.15 -13.72 -2.05
CA VAL A 81 -6.64 -13.51 -3.41
C VAL A 81 -7.65 -13.98 -4.47
N ALA A 82 -8.23 -15.18 -4.31
CA ALA A 82 -9.25 -15.70 -5.22
C ALA A 82 -10.53 -14.84 -5.24
N ALA A 83 -10.87 -14.15 -4.16
CA ALA A 83 -11.94 -13.16 -4.12
C ALA A 83 -11.58 -11.84 -4.83
N GLY A 84 -10.30 -11.62 -5.12
CA GLY A 84 -9.79 -10.43 -5.79
C GLY A 84 -9.11 -9.40 -4.89
N VAL A 85 -8.81 -9.75 -3.64
CA VAL A 85 -8.02 -8.90 -2.71
C VAL A 85 -6.55 -9.30 -2.83
N VAL A 86 -5.72 -8.41 -3.40
CA VAL A 86 -4.31 -8.72 -3.70
C VAL A 86 -3.42 -7.65 -3.06
N GLN A 87 -2.40 -8.08 -2.34
CA GLN A 87 -1.43 -7.18 -1.70
C GLN A 87 -0.09 -7.14 -2.44
N VAL A 88 0.45 -5.94 -2.59
CA VAL A 88 1.87 -5.68 -2.86
C VAL A 88 2.48 -5.24 -1.54
N PRO A 89 3.24 -6.10 -0.87
CA PRO A 89 3.84 -5.77 0.42
C PRO A 89 5.02 -4.82 0.26
N GLU A 90 5.40 -4.15 1.33
CA GLU A 90 6.61 -3.35 1.44
C GLU A 90 7.86 -4.19 1.07
N GLY A 91 8.90 -3.54 0.57
CA GLY A 91 10.16 -4.18 0.23
C GLY A 91 10.13 -4.99 -1.07
N ARG A 92 9.11 -4.74 -1.94
CA ARG A 92 8.99 -5.31 -3.30
C ARG A 92 8.74 -6.82 -3.34
N GLN A 93 9.37 -7.61 -2.46
CA GLN A 93 9.20 -9.06 -2.28
C GLN A 93 9.21 -9.85 -3.60
N VAL A 94 10.10 -9.49 -4.55
CA VAL A 94 10.28 -10.24 -5.80
C VAL A 94 11.06 -11.53 -5.58
N PHE A 95 10.77 -12.59 -6.35
CA PHE A 95 11.56 -13.81 -6.35
C PHE A 95 12.88 -13.58 -7.09
N ALA A 96 13.92 -13.11 -6.38
CA ALA A 96 15.16 -12.60 -6.96
C ALA A 96 15.90 -13.58 -7.88
N ARG A 97 15.80 -14.90 -7.60
CA ARG A 97 16.44 -15.96 -8.40
C ARG A 97 15.64 -16.37 -9.63
N MET A 98 14.36 -16.05 -9.69
CA MET A 98 13.48 -16.33 -10.82
C MET A 98 13.62 -15.23 -11.88
N SER A 99 13.27 -15.57 -13.13
CA SER A 99 13.17 -14.58 -14.20
C SER A 99 11.99 -13.62 -13.97
N VAL A 100 11.98 -12.48 -14.66
CA VAL A 100 10.84 -11.56 -14.71
C VAL A 100 9.59 -12.30 -15.14
N ALA A 101 9.68 -13.07 -16.23
CA ALA A 101 8.54 -13.85 -16.74
C ALA A 101 8.01 -14.86 -15.71
N ASP A 102 8.88 -15.55 -14.97
CA ASP A 102 8.44 -16.52 -13.96
C ASP A 102 7.83 -15.84 -12.73
N ASN A 103 8.34 -14.66 -12.33
CA ASN A 103 7.70 -13.85 -11.31
C ASN A 103 6.27 -13.47 -11.71
N LEU A 104 6.06 -13.03 -12.95
CA LEU A 104 4.71 -12.70 -13.46
C LEU A 104 3.81 -13.93 -13.49
N ARG A 105 4.31 -15.08 -13.99
CA ARG A 105 3.55 -16.35 -13.98
C ARG A 105 3.14 -16.76 -12.58
N ALA A 106 4.03 -16.62 -11.59
CA ALA A 106 3.73 -16.92 -10.19
C ALA A 106 2.53 -16.09 -9.67
N GLY A 107 2.40 -14.83 -10.09
CA GLY A 107 1.25 -13.98 -9.76
C GLY A 107 -0.08 -14.54 -10.27
N ALA A 108 -0.06 -15.24 -11.40
CA ALA A 108 -1.27 -15.84 -11.97
C ALA A 108 -1.75 -17.11 -11.21
N LEU A 109 -0.90 -17.75 -10.41
CA LEU A 109 -1.28 -18.97 -9.67
C LEU A 109 -2.36 -18.72 -8.61
N GLY A 110 -2.39 -17.53 -8.01
CA GLY A 110 -3.41 -17.11 -7.04
C GLY A 110 -4.64 -16.49 -7.68
N ALA A 111 -4.67 -16.32 -9.01
CA ALA A 111 -5.72 -15.60 -9.70
C ALA A 111 -7.09 -16.28 -9.53
N ARG A 112 -8.14 -15.43 -9.58
CA ARG A 112 -9.51 -15.93 -9.75
C ARG A 112 -9.56 -16.91 -10.93
N ALA A 113 -10.42 -17.93 -10.83
CA ALA A 113 -10.61 -18.88 -11.93
C ALA A 113 -10.73 -18.17 -13.29
N GLY A 114 -9.96 -18.60 -14.27
CA GLY A 114 -9.89 -17.98 -15.58
C GLY A 114 -9.18 -18.86 -16.58
N SER A 115 -9.34 -18.53 -17.85
CA SER A 115 -8.76 -19.24 -18.97
C SER A 115 -7.29 -18.87 -19.20
N ARG A 116 -6.61 -19.64 -20.07
CA ARG A 116 -5.30 -19.24 -20.60
C ARG A 116 -5.35 -17.88 -21.31
N ALA A 117 -6.47 -17.57 -21.98
CA ALA A 117 -6.68 -16.29 -22.64
C ALA A 117 -6.75 -15.13 -21.64
N ASP A 118 -7.35 -15.34 -20.46
CA ASP A 118 -7.35 -14.33 -19.38
C ASP A 118 -5.95 -14.05 -18.86
N THR A 119 -5.15 -15.08 -18.66
CA THR A 119 -3.75 -14.94 -18.25
C THR A 119 -2.93 -14.20 -19.31
N ALA A 120 -3.13 -14.52 -20.59
CA ALA A 120 -2.46 -13.83 -21.69
C ALA A 120 -2.85 -12.34 -21.76
N ARG A 121 -4.14 -12.00 -21.58
CA ARG A 121 -4.60 -10.61 -21.50
C ARG A 121 -3.98 -9.86 -20.32
N SER A 122 -3.93 -10.49 -19.13
CA SER A 122 -3.27 -9.89 -17.97
C SER A 122 -1.80 -9.62 -18.23
N LEU A 123 -1.08 -10.55 -18.87
CA LEU A 123 0.32 -10.40 -19.22
C LEU A 123 0.54 -9.27 -20.23
N ALA A 124 -0.30 -9.20 -21.27
CA ALA A 124 -0.26 -8.11 -22.25
C ALA A 124 -0.46 -6.74 -21.56
N ARG A 125 -1.47 -6.65 -20.67
CA ARG A 125 -1.72 -5.42 -19.91
C ARG A 125 -0.54 -5.04 -18.99
N VAL A 126 0.10 -6.01 -18.34
CA VAL A 126 1.31 -5.76 -17.54
C VAL A 126 2.46 -5.25 -18.41
N HIS A 127 2.63 -5.77 -19.62
CA HIS A 127 3.66 -5.32 -20.55
C HIS A 127 3.37 -3.93 -21.16
N GLU A 128 2.11 -3.55 -21.31
CA GLU A 128 1.69 -2.19 -21.67
C GLU A 128 2.04 -1.19 -20.57
N LEU A 129 1.66 -1.50 -19.31
CA LEU A 129 1.95 -0.67 -18.14
C LEU A 129 3.46 -0.57 -17.86
N PHE A 130 4.19 -1.65 -18.09
CA PHE A 130 5.61 -1.78 -17.77
C PHE A 130 6.41 -2.38 -18.94
N PRO A 131 6.66 -1.61 -20.02
CA PRO A 131 7.36 -2.14 -21.21
C PRO A 131 8.77 -2.68 -20.91
N VAL A 132 9.42 -2.20 -19.85
CA VAL A 132 10.72 -2.67 -19.40
C VAL A 132 10.67 -4.14 -18.97
N LEU A 133 9.55 -4.62 -18.41
CA LEU A 133 9.39 -6.01 -17.99
C LEU A 133 9.31 -6.96 -19.19
N ALA A 134 8.68 -6.52 -20.28
CA ALA A 134 8.67 -7.29 -21.54
C ALA A 134 10.08 -7.43 -22.11
N LYS A 135 10.84 -6.30 -22.19
CA LYS A 135 12.21 -6.27 -22.70
C LYS A 135 13.17 -7.14 -21.88
N ARG A 136 12.95 -7.22 -20.56
CA ARG A 136 13.80 -7.96 -19.60
C ARG A 136 13.21 -9.29 -19.15
N SER A 137 12.24 -9.85 -19.87
CA SER A 137 11.44 -11.02 -19.48
C SER A 137 12.28 -12.23 -19.02
N ARG A 138 13.42 -12.45 -19.64
CA ARG A 138 14.35 -13.56 -19.33
C ARG A 138 15.38 -13.22 -18.23
N GLN A 139 15.49 -11.95 -17.83
CA GLN A 139 16.47 -11.50 -16.83
C GLN A 139 16.02 -11.97 -15.43
N ARG A 140 16.99 -12.31 -14.55
CA ARG A 140 16.70 -12.58 -13.13
C ARG A 140 16.21 -11.30 -12.44
N ALA A 141 15.13 -11.42 -11.67
CA ALA A 141 14.49 -10.29 -11.01
C ALA A 141 15.42 -9.55 -10.02
N GLY A 142 16.36 -10.26 -9.39
CA GLY A 142 17.34 -9.66 -8.49
C GLY A 142 18.34 -8.72 -9.17
N LEU A 143 18.46 -8.77 -10.51
CA LEU A 143 19.35 -7.89 -11.29
C LEU A 143 18.64 -6.63 -11.82
N LEU A 144 17.37 -6.47 -11.53
CA LEU A 144 16.60 -5.27 -11.85
C LEU A 144 16.96 -4.13 -10.88
N SER A 145 16.85 -2.89 -11.36
CA SER A 145 16.90 -1.72 -10.48
C SER A 145 15.75 -1.73 -9.46
N GLY A 146 15.88 -0.97 -8.39
CA GLY A 146 14.82 -0.90 -7.37
C GLY A 146 13.45 -0.49 -7.91
N GLY A 147 13.40 0.46 -8.84
CA GLY A 147 12.15 0.86 -9.49
C GLY A 147 11.59 -0.23 -10.41
N GLU A 148 12.44 -0.94 -11.15
CA GLU A 148 12.01 -2.05 -12.00
C GLU A 148 11.51 -3.24 -11.17
N GLN A 149 12.11 -3.49 -9.99
CA GLN A 149 11.59 -4.49 -9.05
C GLN A 149 10.22 -4.10 -8.50
N GLN A 150 9.98 -2.81 -8.25
CA GLN A 150 8.67 -2.31 -7.83
C GLN A 150 7.63 -2.48 -8.95
N MET A 151 7.99 -2.17 -10.20
CA MET A 151 7.14 -2.44 -11.36
C MET A 151 6.83 -3.93 -11.48
N LEU A 152 7.82 -4.81 -11.25
CA LEU A 152 7.63 -6.25 -11.27
C LEU A 152 6.70 -6.73 -10.15
N ALA A 153 6.82 -6.18 -8.95
CA ALA A 153 5.93 -6.50 -7.82
C ALA A 153 4.47 -6.11 -8.13
N LEU A 154 4.25 -4.90 -8.67
CA LEU A 154 2.94 -4.46 -9.16
C LEU A 154 2.43 -5.35 -10.31
N GLY A 155 3.26 -5.62 -11.31
CA GLY A 155 2.92 -6.48 -12.44
C GLY A 155 2.51 -7.88 -11.97
N ARG A 156 3.25 -8.47 -11.02
CA ARG A 156 2.92 -9.77 -10.42
C ARG A 156 1.55 -9.75 -9.73
N ALA A 157 1.23 -8.67 -9.00
CA ALA A 157 -0.07 -8.51 -8.37
C ALA A 157 -1.20 -8.40 -9.41
N LEU A 158 -0.98 -7.66 -10.50
CA LEU A 158 -1.95 -7.51 -11.59
C LEU A 158 -2.23 -8.83 -12.32
N MET A 159 -1.28 -9.75 -12.39
CA MET A 159 -1.51 -11.09 -12.94
C MET A 159 -2.60 -11.87 -12.19
N ALA A 160 -2.84 -11.57 -10.92
CA ALA A 160 -3.94 -12.14 -10.14
C ALA A 160 -5.31 -11.52 -10.45
N ARG A 161 -5.39 -10.50 -11.30
CA ARG A 161 -6.62 -9.77 -11.68
C ARG A 161 -7.35 -9.21 -10.46
N PRO A 162 -6.71 -8.32 -9.68
CA PRO A 162 -7.29 -7.77 -8.47
C PRO A 162 -8.56 -6.97 -8.76
N ARG A 163 -9.52 -7.03 -7.84
CA ARG A 163 -10.63 -6.09 -7.72
C ARG A 163 -10.33 -5.02 -6.67
N LEU A 164 -9.52 -5.39 -5.67
CA LEU A 164 -8.93 -4.52 -4.67
C LEU A 164 -7.44 -4.77 -4.61
N LEU A 165 -6.66 -3.73 -4.87
CA LEU A 165 -5.21 -3.74 -4.78
C LEU A 165 -4.78 -3.03 -3.49
N LEU A 166 -4.07 -3.76 -2.63
CA LEU A 166 -3.52 -3.26 -1.38
C LEU A 166 -2.05 -2.93 -1.61
N LEU A 167 -1.64 -1.69 -1.41
CA LEU A 167 -0.28 -1.21 -1.67
C LEU A 167 0.38 -0.73 -0.37
N ASP A 168 1.50 -1.35 -0.02
CA ASP A 168 2.26 -1.05 1.18
C ASP A 168 3.52 -0.25 0.82
N GLU A 169 3.46 1.06 1.02
CA GLU A 169 4.53 2.04 0.76
C GLU A 169 5.24 1.86 -0.59
N PRO A 170 4.49 1.85 -1.72
CA PRO A 170 5.05 1.51 -3.03
C PRO A 170 6.08 2.52 -3.55
N SER A 171 6.14 3.72 -2.98
CA SER A 171 7.12 4.77 -3.36
C SER A 171 8.39 4.75 -2.50
N LEU A 172 8.43 3.96 -1.43
CA LEU A 172 9.53 3.96 -0.47
C LEU A 172 10.88 3.60 -1.11
N GLY A 173 11.89 4.45 -0.87
CA GLY A 173 13.25 4.24 -1.37
C GLY A 173 13.38 4.32 -2.90
N LEU A 174 12.44 4.97 -3.58
CA LEU A 174 12.52 5.25 -5.01
C LEU A 174 12.98 6.68 -5.26
N ALA A 175 13.72 6.87 -6.36
CA ALA A 175 14.02 8.22 -6.85
C ALA A 175 12.70 8.96 -7.23
N PRO A 176 12.61 10.29 -7.09
CA PRO A 176 11.39 11.06 -7.31
C PRO A 176 10.70 10.80 -8.65
N LYS A 177 11.47 10.69 -9.72
CA LYS A 177 10.95 10.37 -11.08
C LYS A 177 10.29 8.98 -11.11
N MET A 178 10.87 8.02 -10.41
CA MET A 178 10.33 6.67 -10.36
C MET A 178 9.07 6.60 -9.50
N ALA A 179 9.05 7.30 -8.36
CA ALA A 179 7.85 7.43 -7.52
C ALA A 179 6.69 8.05 -8.30
N ALA A 180 6.96 9.09 -9.11
CA ALA A 180 5.96 9.69 -9.99
C ALA A 180 5.45 8.70 -11.07
N THR A 181 6.33 7.87 -11.62
CA THR A 181 5.94 6.81 -12.57
C THR A 181 5.03 5.78 -11.92
N ILE A 182 5.36 5.31 -10.70
CA ILE A 182 4.51 4.38 -9.94
C ILE A 182 3.15 5.01 -9.62
N ALA A 183 3.13 6.29 -9.23
CA ALA A 183 1.89 7.02 -8.97
C ALA A 183 0.98 7.09 -10.22
N ALA A 184 1.53 7.45 -11.38
CA ALA A 184 0.80 7.47 -12.64
C ALA A 184 0.25 6.06 -13.00
N THR A 185 1.05 5.02 -12.76
CA THR A 185 0.61 3.64 -12.99
C THR A 185 -0.54 3.24 -12.05
N ILE A 186 -0.52 3.64 -10.78
CA ILE A 186 -1.62 3.40 -9.83
C ILE A 186 -2.91 4.06 -10.35
N THR A 187 -2.82 5.30 -10.85
CA THR A 187 -3.96 6.00 -11.46
C THR A 187 -4.51 5.22 -12.66
N GLU A 188 -3.65 4.70 -13.52
CA GLU A 188 -4.05 3.92 -14.71
C GLU A 188 -4.69 2.57 -14.34
N ILE A 189 -4.15 1.89 -13.31
CA ILE A 189 -4.75 0.67 -12.75
C ILE A 189 -6.15 0.97 -12.20
N ASN A 190 -6.30 2.05 -11.44
CA ASN A 190 -7.59 2.46 -10.90
C ASN A 190 -8.59 2.82 -11.99
N ALA A 191 -8.18 3.58 -13.01
CA ALA A 191 -9.03 3.93 -14.16
C ALA A 191 -9.54 2.70 -14.92
N SER A 192 -8.86 1.56 -14.83
CA SER A 192 -9.34 0.28 -15.38
C SER A 192 -10.35 -0.45 -14.47
N GLY A 193 -10.79 0.16 -13.36
CA GLY A 193 -11.84 -0.34 -12.47
C GLY A 193 -11.34 -1.09 -11.24
N THR A 194 -10.02 -1.12 -10.98
CA THR A 194 -9.46 -1.72 -9.76
C THR A 194 -9.52 -0.71 -8.62
N SER A 195 -10.16 -1.07 -7.49
CA SER A 195 -10.10 -0.27 -6.27
C SER A 195 -8.71 -0.36 -5.64
N VAL A 196 -8.25 0.69 -4.98
CA VAL A 196 -6.92 0.73 -4.36
C VAL A 196 -7.01 1.18 -2.91
N LEU A 197 -6.43 0.41 -2.00
CA LEU A 197 -6.10 0.86 -0.66
C LEU A 197 -4.59 1.02 -0.57
N LEU A 198 -4.15 2.26 -0.50
CA LEU A 198 -2.76 2.65 -0.46
C LEU A 198 -2.37 3.05 0.96
N VAL A 199 -1.33 2.47 1.53
CA VAL A 199 -0.69 3.03 2.71
C VAL A 199 0.62 3.68 2.31
N GLU A 200 0.86 4.89 2.79
CA GLU A 200 2.01 5.71 2.42
C GLU A 200 2.46 6.60 3.57
N GLN A 201 3.76 6.88 3.59
CA GLN A 201 4.34 7.90 4.44
C GLN A 201 4.45 9.24 3.71
N ASN A 202 4.63 9.21 2.37
CA ASN A 202 4.67 10.40 1.54
C ASN A 202 3.26 10.95 1.29
N ALA A 203 2.79 11.79 2.22
CA ALA A 203 1.45 12.35 2.16
C ALA A 203 1.20 13.18 0.89
N ALA A 204 2.19 13.95 0.43
CA ALA A 204 2.05 14.78 -0.76
C ALA A 204 1.77 13.95 -2.03
N LEU A 205 2.41 12.79 -2.16
CA LEU A 205 2.16 11.87 -3.26
C LEU A 205 0.80 11.19 -3.11
N ALA A 206 0.51 10.67 -1.91
CA ALA A 206 -0.66 9.87 -1.62
C ALA A 206 -1.97 10.66 -1.75
N LEU A 207 -2.04 11.88 -1.21
CA LEU A 207 -3.23 12.73 -1.28
C LEU A 207 -3.58 13.16 -2.70
N ARG A 208 -2.60 13.26 -3.60
CA ARG A 208 -2.86 13.54 -5.03
C ARG A 208 -3.51 12.38 -5.77
N LEU A 209 -3.34 11.15 -5.30
CA LEU A 209 -3.89 9.95 -5.93
C LEU A 209 -5.27 9.59 -5.40
N ALA A 210 -5.56 9.95 -4.17
CA ALA A 210 -6.71 9.46 -3.44
C ALA A 210 -7.93 10.37 -3.59
N SER A 211 -9.12 9.76 -3.56
CA SER A 211 -10.39 10.46 -3.38
C SER A 211 -10.69 10.69 -1.89
N HIS A 212 -10.25 9.79 -1.02
CA HIS A 212 -10.47 9.86 0.43
C HIS A 212 -9.21 9.43 1.16
N ALA A 213 -8.97 10.01 2.33
CA ALA A 213 -7.82 9.69 3.15
C ALA A 213 -8.20 9.49 4.62
N TYR A 214 -7.46 8.61 5.27
CA TYR A 214 -7.46 8.37 6.70
C TYR A 214 -6.07 8.63 7.25
N VAL A 215 -5.98 9.22 8.44
CA VAL A 215 -4.71 9.37 9.17
C VAL A 215 -4.71 8.38 10.31
N LEU A 216 -3.72 7.50 10.33
CA LEU A 216 -3.55 6.46 11.34
C LEU A 216 -2.39 6.84 12.26
N GLU A 217 -2.64 6.94 13.56
CA GLU A 217 -1.66 7.22 14.60
C GLU A 217 -1.82 6.23 15.76
N VAL A 218 -0.74 5.58 16.13
CA VAL A 218 -0.68 4.63 17.26
C VAL A 218 -1.82 3.58 17.24
N GLY A 219 -2.18 3.14 16.03
CA GLY A 219 -3.20 2.12 15.81
C GLY A 219 -4.64 2.63 15.78
N GLU A 220 -4.88 3.93 15.77
CA GLU A 220 -6.20 4.56 15.73
C GLU A 220 -6.33 5.52 14.55
N VAL A 221 -7.53 5.66 13.99
CA VAL A 221 -7.82 6.68 12.97
C VAL A 221 -8.09 8.00 13.69
N THR A 222 -7.22 8.99 13.48
CA THR A 222 -7.33 10.31 14.13
C THR A 222 -8.04 11.33 13.25
N LEU A 223 -7.87 11.23 11.91
CA LEU A 223 -8.51 12.10 10.94
C LEU A 223 -9.01 11.27 9.75
N SER A 224 -10.11 11.69 9.15
CA SER A 224 -10.60 11.12 7.89
C SER A 224 -11.41 12.14 7.10
N GLY A 225 -11.37 12.08 5.78
CA GLY A 225 -12.13 12.95 4.92
C GLY A 225 -11.70 12.89 3.45
N PRO A 226 -12.32 13.71 2.59
CA PRO A 226 -11.88 13.88 1.22
C PRO A 226 -10.40 14.28 1.16
N ALA A 227 -9.64 13.63 0.28
CA ALA A 227 -8.18 13.84 0.21
C ALA A 227 -7.81 15.30 -0.07
N ALA A 228 -8.61 16.02 -0.87
CA ALA A 228 -8.41 17.43 -1.16
C ALA A 228 -8.56 18.32 0.08
N GLU A 229 -9.51 18.01 0.97
CA GLU A 229 -9.71 18.74 2.22
C GLU A 229 -8.55 18.48 3.19
N LEU A 230 -8.12 17.22 3.33
CA LEU A 230 -6.97 16.90 4.18
C LEU A 230 -5.67 17.53 3.65
N ALA A 231 -5.48 17.61 2.33
CA ALA A 231 -4.32 18.28 1.73
C ALA A 231 -4.25 19.77 2.04
N SER A 232 -5.40 20.42 2.28
CA SER A 232 -5.50 21.85 2.65
C SER A 232 -5.49 22.08 4.17
N SER A 233 -5.65 21.03 4.98
CA SER A 233 -5.66 21.13 6.44
C SER A 233 -4.29 21.54 6.99
N ASP A 234 -4.24 22.57 7.84
CA ASP A 234 -3.00 23.04 8.47
C ASP A 234 -2.34 21.96 9.34
N GLU A 235 -3.13 21.09 9.97
CA GLU A 235 -2.64 20.00 10.77
C GLU A 235 -1.89 18.96 9.90
N VAL A 236 -2.49 18.53 8.77
CA VAL A 236 -1.88 17.58 7.84
C VAL A 236 -0.66 18.21 7.15
N ARG A 237 -0.75 19.50 6.79
CA ARG A 237 0.36 20.25 6.17
C ARG A 237 1.58 20.31 7.09
N ARG A 238 1.40 20.66 8.34
CA ARG A 238 2.49 20.73 9.32
C ARG A 238 3.07 19.35 9.66
N ARG A 239 2.22 18.36 9.93
CA ARG A 239 2.67 17.02 10.37
C ARG A 239 3.22 16.14 9.28
N TYR A 240 2.63 16.21 8.07
CA TYR A 240 2.89 15.23 7.00
C TYR A 240 3.43 15.83 5.71
N LEU A 241 3.23 17.13 5.44
CA LEU A 241 3.74 17.78 4.23
C LEU A 241 5.01 18.58 4.47
N GLY A 242 5.43 18.76 5.73
CA GLY A 242 6.64 19.52 6.08
C GLY A 242 6.54 21.03 5.76
N ILE A 243 5.30 21.53 5.57
CA ILE A 243 5.07 22.95 5.29
C ILE A 243 4.88 23.65 6.63
N THR A 244 5.94 24.31 7.12
CA THR A 244 5.84 25.29 8.20
C THR A 244 5.39 26.61 7.60
N ASP A 245 4.44 27.31 8.24
CA ASP A 245 4.11 28.68 7.87
C ASP A 245 5.41 29.52 7.91
N GLU A 246 5.83 30.04 6.77
CA GLU A 246 6.89 31.04 6.67
C GLU A 246 6.42 32.34 7.34
N GLY A 247 6.47 32.38 8.67
CA GLY A 247 6.05 33.54 9.46
C GLY A 247 6.55 33.50 10.90
N ALA A 248 6.91 32.33 11.42
CA ALA A 248 7.54 32.23 12.74
C ALA A 248 9.06 32.08 12.55
N VAL A 249 9.77 33.18 12.58
CA VAL A 249 11.23 33.18 12.78
C VAL A 249 11.44 32.66 14.21
N GLU A 250 11.62 31.34 14.34
CA GLU A 250 12.23 30.78 15.54
C GLU A 250 13.68 31.27 15.58
N THR A 251 13.92 32.26 16.43
CA THR A 251 15.28 32.65 16.85
C THR A 251 15.94 31.37 17.41
N PRO A 252 17.07 30.91 16.84
CA PRO A 252 17.74 29.75 17.38
C PRO A 252 18.14 30.06 18.84
N PRO A 253 17.97 29.11 19.78
CA PRO A 253 18.41 29.31 21.15
C PRO A 253 19.89 29.58 21.12
N ALA A 254 20.30 30.63 21.84
CA ALA A 254 21.68 31.07 21.96
C ALA A 254 22.59 29.87 22.25
N SER A 255 23.65 29.76 21.46
CA SER A 255 24.67 28.73 21.52
C SER A 255 25.19 28.51 22.94
N GLY A 256 24.66 27.51 23.63
CA GLY A 256 25.29 26.97 24.83
C GLY A 256 26.58 26.27 24.44
N THR A 257 27.70 26.78 24.89
CA THR A 257 29.02 26.20 24.73
C THR A 257 29.03 24.73 25.18
N LEU A 258 29.21 23.82 24.26
CA LEU A 258 29.47 22.39 24.54
C LEU A 258 30.78 22.30 25.37
N ARG A 259 30.69 21.89 26.62
CA ARG A 259 31.87 21.52 27.41
C ARG A 259 32.45 20.21 26.85
N ARG A 260 33.71 20.27 26.44
CA ARG A 260 34.51 19.06 26.12
C ARG A 260 34.59 18.18 27.37
N TRP A 261 34.29 16.91 27.21
CA TRP A 261 34.67 15.88 28.18
C TRP A 261 36.18 15.71 28.09
N SER A 262 36.89 16.02 29.15
CA SER A 262 38.27 15.57 29.39
C SER A 262 38.23 14.25 30.13
N ALA A 263 39.04 13.30 29.63
CA ALA A 263 39.20 11.95 30.18
C ALA A 263 39.75 11.97 31.61
#